data_e3b5da5a59f1be6bf6f92dfaad5f349e
#
_entry.id   e3b5da5a59f1be6bf6f92dfaad5f349e
#
_cell.length_a   1.000
_cell.length_b   1.000
_cell.length_c   1.000
_cell.angle_alpha   90.00
_cell.angle_beta   90.00
_cell.angle_gamma   90.00
#
_symmetry.space_group_name_H-M   'P 1'
#
loop_
_entity.id
_entity.type
_entity.pdbx_description
1 polymer ?
#
loop_
_entity_poly.entity_id
_entity_poly.type
_entity_poly.pdbx_seq_one_letter_code
_entity_poly.pdbx_strand_id
1 'polypeptide(L)'
;ASEVLSKADLICKVNFPEAKELGQIKENSHLIVSNYNPEKEKQFLKNKYKIFALNLLPRITRAQSMDVLSSQANLAGYRAVIESIYEYQKAVPMMMTAAGTVPAAKVLVVGAGVAGLQAIATAKRLGAIVSATDVRLTAKEQVESLGGKFLTVEGSENLETKGGYAKEASEDFKKKQAEMLENAASKSDIIICTALIPGRPAPRIITEKMIDKMKSGSIIFDLAVAQGGNAAYSEVDKAVSYTHLRAHETKANL
;
A
#
# COMPACT_ATOMS: atom_id res chain seq x y z
N ALA A 1 -13.93 27.15 -1.41
CA ALA A 1 -14.41 25.96 -0.69
C ALA A 1 -15.60 26.29 0.22
N SER A 2 -15.53 27.28 1.12
CA SER A 2 -16.61 27.67 2.04
C SER A 2 -17.93 27.95 1.37
N GLU A 3 -17.94 28.67 0.26
CA GLU A 3 -19.15 29.00 -0.47
C GLU A 3 -19.85 27.76 -1.06
N VAL A 4 -19.07 26.79 -1.54
CA VAL A 4 -19.61 25.51 -2.03
C VAL A 4 -20.23 24.72 -0.89
N LEU A 5 -19.55 24.61 0.24
CA LEU A 5 -20.03 23.85 1.40
C LEU A 5 -21.35 24.41 1.96
N SER A 6 -21.52 25.74 1.96
CA SER A 6 -22.70 26.41 2.50
C SER A 6 -23.91 26.43 1.57
N LYS A 7 -23.75 26.19 0.26
CA LYS A 7 -24.82 26.30 -0.74
C LYS A 7 -25.19 24.97 -1.40
N ALA A 8 -24.26 24.00 -1.46
CA ALA A 8 -24.47 22.77 -2.19
C ALA A 8 -25.45 21.81 -1.49
N ASP A 9 -26.35 21.21 -2.25
CA ASP A 9 -27.24 20.15 -1.80
C ASP A 9 -26.59 18.78 -1.80
N LEU A 10 -25.56 18.60 -2.66
CA LEU A 10 -24.75 17.40 -2.77
C LEU A 10 -23.27 17.77 -2.80
N ILE A 11 -22.49 17.18 -1.91
CA ILE A 11 -21.05 17.40 -1.77
C ILE A 11 -20.32 16.06 -1.96
N CYS A 12 -19.36 16.02 -2.88
CA CYS A 12 -18.50 14.87 -3.09
C CYS A 12 -17.08 15.20 -2.62
N LYS A 13 -16.52 14.38 -1.72
CA LYS A 13 -15.15 14.52 -1.22
C LYS A 13 -14.44 13.18 -1.17
N VAL A 14 -13.13 13.20 -1.39
CA VAL A 14 -12.29 12.01 -1.21
C VAL A 14 -12.17 11.70 0.28
N ASN A 15 -11.65 12.62 1.07
CA ASN A 15 -11.53 12.46 2.51
C ASN A 15 -12.76 13.00 3.24
N PHE A 16 -13.06 12.40 4.40
CA PHE A 16 -14.10 12.89 5.27
C PHE A 16 -13.81 14.36 5.67
N PRO A 17 -14.82 15.26 5.66
CA PRO A 17 -14.60 16.65 5.98
C PRO A 17 -14.00 16.86 7.38
N GLU A 18 -13.17 17.87 7.50
CA GLU A 18 -12.65 18.28 8.80
C GLU A 18 -13.67 19.09 9.60
N ALA A 19 -13.43 19.28 10.88
CA ALA A 19 -14.31 20.00 11.80
C ALA A 19 -14.76 21.37 11.30
N LYS A 20 -13.84 22.13 10.72
CA LYS A 20 -14.14 23.46 10.15
C LYS A 20 -15.04 23.39 8.93
N GLU A 21 -14.90 22.35 8.12
CA GLU A 21 -15.70 22.14 6.92
C GLU A 21 -17.10 21.65 7.29
N LEU A 22 -17.20 20.71 8.24
CA LEU A 22 -18.47 20.17 8.72
C LEU A 22 -19.39 21.27 9.27
N GLY A 23 -18.81 22.26 9.98
CA GLY A 23 -19.57 23.41 10.48
C GLY A 23 -20.08 24.36 9.41
N GLN A 24 -19.61 24.23 8.16
CA GLN A 24 -20.02 25.06 7.02
C GLN A 24 -21.00 24.34 6.07
N ILE A 25 -21.17 23.03 6.23
CA ILE A 25 -22.05 22.24 5.36
C ILE A 25 -23.51 22.61 5.64
N LYS A 26 -24.24 22.90 4.56
CA LYS A 26 -25.65 23.21 4.61
C LYS A 26 -26.45 22.07 5.26
N GLU A 27 -27.37 22.40 6.15
CA GLU A 27 -28.29 21.41 6.74
C GLU A 27 -29.08 20.64 5.66
N ASN A 28 -29.34 19.36 5.94
CA ASN A 28 -30.07 18.44 5.05
C ASN A 28 -29.36 18.14 3.71
N SER A 29 -28.10 18.54 3.51
CA SER A 29 -27.36 18.18 2.31
C SER A 29 -26.92 16.70 2.32
N HIS A 30 -26.49 16.22 1.16
CA HIS A 30 -25.97 14.88 0.95
C HIS A 30 -24.45 14.96 0.83
N LEU A 31 -23.76 14.01 1.45
CA LEU A 31 -22.29 13.94 1.46
C LEU A 31 -21.86 12.57 0.96
N ILE A 32 -21.17 12.52 -0.17
CA ILE A 32 -20.53 11.31 -0.70
C ILE A 32 -19.05 11.39 -0.38
N VAL A 33 -18.50 10.41 0.35
CA VAL A 33 -17.09 10.37 0.74
C VAL A 33 -16.46 9.02 0.44
N SER A 34 -15.21 9.03 -0.05
CA SER A 34 -14.45 7.81 -0.28
C SER A 34 -13.86 7.26 1.02
N ASN A 35 -13.44 8.13 1.96
CA ASN A 35 -12.83 7.77 3.24
C ASN A 35 -13.67 8.31 4.40
N TYR A 36 -14.73 7.58 4.75
CA TYR A 36 -15.54 7.88 5.92
C TYR A 36 -14.83 7.44 7.21
N ASN A 37 -14.89 8.31 8.23
CA ASN A 37 -14.37 8.04 9.56
C ASN A 37 -15.47 8.26 10.63
N PRO A 38 -15.99 7.19 11.24
CA PRO A 38 -17.06 7.29 12.23
C PRO A 38 -16.67 8.02 13.52
N GLU A 39 -15.37 8.03 13.88
CA GLU A 39 -14.91 8.76 15.07
C GLU A 39 -14.97 10.27 14.86
N LYS A 40 -14.63 10.72 13.65
CA LYS A 40 -14.78 12.14 13.29
C LYS A 40 -16.24 12.56 13.23
N GLU A 41 -17.13 11.68 12.79
CA GLU A 41 -18.57 11.98 12.73
C GLU A 41 -19.18 12.19 14.12
N LYS A 42 -18.82 11.38 15.11
CA LYS A 42 -19.35 11.50 16.50
C LYS A 42 -19.22 12.90 17.09
N GLN A 43 -18.23 13.67 16.63
CA GLN A 43 -18.01 15.05 17.06
C GLN A 43 -19.05 16.03 16.49
N PHE A 44 -19.81 15.62 15.43
CA PHE A 44 -20.66 16.49 14.62
C PHE A 44 -22.09 15.98 14.41
N LEU A 45 -22.55 15.04 15.23
CA LEU A 45 -23.89 14.42 15.17
C LEU A 45 -25.07 15.43 15.23
N LYS A 46 -24.81 16.71 15.42
CA LYS A 46 -25.84 17.76 15.47
C LYS A 46 -26.34 18.19 14.08
N ASN A 47 -25.59 17.89 13.02
CA ASN A 47 -25.92 18.34 11.67
C ASN A 47 -26.74 17.27 10.95
N LYS A 48 -27.88 17.68 10.38
CA LYS A 48 -28.84 16.81 9.68
C LYS A 48 -28.43 16.59 8.21
N TYR A 49 -27.24 15.99 7.96
CA TYR A 49 -26.85 15.58 6.61
C TYR A 49 -26.86 14.06 6.44
N LYS A 50 -27.01 13.59 5.20
CA LYS A 50 -26.95 12.16 4.86
C LYS A 50 -25.57 11.83 4.30
N ILE A 51 -24.93 10.79 4.83
CA ILE A 51 -23.60 10.37 4.40
C ILE A 51 -23.69 9.08 3.60
N PHE A 52 -23.06 9.07 2.42
CA PHE A 52 -22.83 7.91 1.58
C PHE A 52 -21.33 7.59 1.62
N ALA A 53 -20.96 6.61 2.43
CA ALA A 53 -19.57 6.21 2.69
C ALA A 53 -19.14 5.11 1.72
N LEU A 54 -18.32 5.43 0.72
CA LEU A 54 -17.91 4.47 -0.31
C LEU A 54 -16.96 3.40 0.23
N ASN A 55 -16.18 3.69 1.28
CA ASN A 55 -15.33 2.71 1.95
C ASN A 55 -16.11 1.66 2.78
N LEU A 56 -17.40 1.88 3.00
CA LEU A 56 -18.28 0.93 3.68
C LEU A 56 -19.13 0.09 2.72
N LEU A 57 -18.95 0.26 1.41
CA LEU A 57 -19.63 -0.58 0.41
C LEU A 57 -19.28 -2.05 0.65
N PRO A 58 -20.28 -2.96 0.62
CA PRO A 58 -20.03 -4.38 0.80
C PRO A 58 -19.23 -4.94 -0.38
N ARG A 59 -18.32 -5.86 -0.10
CA ARG A 59 -17.50 -6.54 -1.12
C ARG A 59 -18.28 -7.65 -1.81
N ILE A 60 -19.27 -7.26 -2.60
CA ILE A 60 -20.11 -8.14 -3.41
C ILE A 60 -20.02 -7.76 -4.88
N THR A 61 -20.32 -8.69 -5.78
CA THR A 61 -20.17 -8.50 -7.23
C THR A 61 -20.90 -7.27 -7.76
N ARG A 62 -22.10 -7.01 -7.25
CA ARG A 62 -22.89 -5.82 -7.66
C ARG A 62 -22.26 -4.48 -7.28
N ALA A 63 -21.46 -4.44 -6.22
CA ALA A 63 -20.81 -3.23 -5.72
C ALA A 63 -19.41 -3.00 -6.32
N GLN A 64 -18.84 -3.97 -7.05
CA GLN A 64 -17.48 -3.86 -7.60
C GLN A 64 -17.28 -2.63 -8.50
N SER A 65 -18.29 -2.26 -9.30
CA SER A 65 -18.22 -1.07 -10.16
C SER A 65 -18.19 0.25 -9.38
N MET A 66 -18.53 0.23 -8.09
CA MET A 66 -18.54 1.37 -7.19
C MET A 66 -17.36 1.33 -6.19
N ASP A 67 -16.51 0.30 -6.25
CA ASP A 67 -15.37 0.13 -5.36
C ASP A 67 -14.20 1.04 -5.79
N VAL A 68 -14.30 2.30 -5.41
CA VAL A 68 -13.26 3.31 -5.67
C VAL A 68 -11.97 3.01 -4.93
N LEU A 69 -12.02 2.33 -3.78
CA LEU A 69 -10.81 2.00 -3.02
C LEU A 69 -9.96 0.98 -3.79
N SER A 70 -10.56 -0.07 -4.32
CA SER A 70 -9.84 -1.07 -5.11
C SER A 70 -9.31 -0.49 -6.42
N SER A 71 -10.07 0.35 -7.12
CA SER A 71 -9.60 0.98 -8.35
C SER A 71 -8.42 1.92 -8.10
N GLN A 72 -8.46 2.73 -7.05
CA GLN A 72 -7.34 3.60 -6.68
C GLN A 72 -6.13 2.82 -6.15
N ALA A 73 -6.35 1.77 -5.35
CA ALA A 73 -5.28 0.89 -4.90
C ALA A 73 -4.55 0.21 -6.08
N ASN A 74 -5.29 -0.16 -7.12
CA ASN A 74 -4.70 -0.71 -8.35
C ASN A 74 -3.78 0.31 -9.03
N LEU A 75 -4.24 1.54 -9.22
CA LEU A 75 -3.43 2.63 -9.79
C LEU A 75 -2.22 2.97 -8.91
N ALA A 76 -2.39 2.97 -7.58
CA ALA A 76 -1.31 3.20 -6.63
C ALA A 76 -0.22 2.12 -6.76
N GLY A 77 -0.60 0.84 -6.85
CA GLY A 77 0.35 -0.25 -7.08
C GLY A 77 1.12 -0.14 -8.39
N TYR A 78 0.46 0.26 -9.48
CA TYR A 78 1.11 0.56 -10.74
C TYR A 78 2.10 1.73 -10.59
N ARG A 79 1.66 2.85 -10.01
CA ARG A 79 2.47 4.06 -9.85
C ARG A 79 3.69 3.80 -8.96
N ALA A 80 3.54 3.03 -7.89
CA ALA A 80 4.64 2.67 -7.00
C ALA A 80 5.80 2.00 -7.75
N VAL A 81 5.51 1.12 -8.70
CA VAL A 81 6.55 0.49 -9.53
C VAL A 81 7.22 1.51 -10.45
N ILE A 82 6.45 2.35 -11.13
CA ILE A 82 7.00 3.33 -12.09
C ILE A 82 7.91 4.33 -11.36
N GLU A 83 7.48 4.88 -10.23
CA GLU A 83 8.29 5.80 -9.44
C GLU A 83 9.54 5.13 -8.87
N SER A 84 9.40 3.90 -8.36
CA SER A 84 10.55 3.15 -7.86
C SER A 84 11.61 2.92 -8.94
N ILE A 85 11.19 2.61 -10.16
CA ILE A 85 12.09 2.39 -11.30
C ILE A 85 12.74 3.69 -11.74
N TYR A 86 11.98 4.78 -11.77
CA TYR A 86 12.52 6.10 -12.09
C TYR A 86 13.68 6.46 -11.15
N GLU A 87 13.52 6.22 -9.86
CA GLU A 87 14.54 6.52 -8.85
C GLU A 87 15.67 5.49 -8.78
N TYR A 88 15.41 4.26 -9.17
CA TYR A 88 16.42 3.19 -9.17
C TYR A 88 17.58 3.46 -10.12
N GLN A 89 17.36 4.20 -11.22
CA GLN A 89 18.38 4.66 -12.18
C GLN A 89 19.27 3.54 -12.76
N LYS A 90 18.82 2.29 -12.73
CA LYS A 90 19.48 1.13 -13.33
C LYS A 90 18.50 0.37 -14.21
N ALA A 91 19.01 -0.56 -15.00
CA ALA A 91 18.16 -1.43 -15.82
C ALA A 91 17.30 -2.35 -14.95
N VAL A 92 16.04 -2.49 -15.31
CA VAL A 92 15.11 -3.39 -14.63
C VAL A 92 15.11 -4.78 -15.24
N PRO A 93 14.97 -4.94 -16.58
CA PRO A 93 15.04 -6.26 -17.21
C PRO A 93 16.49 -6.77 -17.26
N MET A 94 16.63 -8.08 -17.37
CA MET A 94 17.90 -8.66 -17.79
C MET A 94 18.21 -8.25 -19.22
N MET A 95 19.44 -7.82 -19.45
CA MET A 95 19.92 -7.47 -20.79
C MET A 95 21.25 -8.14 -21.08
N MET A 96 21.41 -8.60 -22.32
CA MET A 96 22.67 -9.11 -22.82
C MET A 96 23.34 -8.03 -23.68
N THR A 97 24.57 -7.68 -23.35
CA THR A 97 25.37 -6.69 -24.09
C THR A 97 26.67 -7.33 -24.57
N ALA A 98 27.36 -6.67 -25.47
CA ALA A 98 28.69 -7.13 -25.90
C ALA A 98 29.70 -7.18 -24.74
N ALA A 99 29.51 -6.38 -23.68
CA ALA A 99 30.34 -6.36 -22.49
C ALA A 99 29.91 -7.36 -21.41
N GLY A 100 28.83 -8.12 -21.63
CA GLY A 100 28.31 -9.10 -20.68
C GLY A 100 26.84 -8.94 -20.35
N THR A 101 26.39 -9.67 -19.34
CA THR A 101 24.98 -9.71 -18.91
C THR A 101 24.71 -8.69 -17.80
N VAL A 102 23.71 -7.85 -17.98
CA VAL A 102 23.13 -7.01 -16.92
C VAL A 102 22.02 -7.83 -16.25
N PRO A 103 22.13 -8.15 -14.95
CA PRO A 103 21.11 -8.94 -14.27
C PRO A 103 19.80 -8.15 -14.08
N ALA A 104 18.68 -8.86 -14.05
CA ALA A 104 17.39 -8.24 -13.74
C ALA A 104 17.33 -7.72 -12.30
N ALA A 105 16.67 -6.59 -12.12
CA ALA A 105 16.37 -6.03 -10.81
C ALA A 105 15.49 -6.98 -9.99
N LYS A 106 15.77 -7.08 -8.69
CA LYS A 106 15.00 -7.88 -7.74
C LYS A 106 14.05 -6.99 -6.96
N VAL A 107 12.77 -7.24 -7.12
CA VAL A 107 11.69 -6.49 -6.46
C VAL A 107 11.05 -7.37 -5.40
N LEU A 108 10.95 -6.84 -4.19
CA LEU A 108 10.20 -7.44 -3.08
C LEU A 108 8.92 -6.63 -2.85
N VAL A 109 7.77 -7.30 -2.91
CA VAL A 109 6.47 -6.68 -2.59
C VAL A 109 6.00 -7.19 -1.24
N VAL A 110 5.77 -6.28 -0.30
CA VAL A 110 5.28 -6.56 1.06
C VAL A 110 3.80 -6.21 1.13
N GLY A 111 2.97 -7.26 1.20
CA GLY A 111 1.51 -7.18 1.07
C GLY A 111 1.05 -7.52 -0.35
N ALA A 112 0.18 -8.51 -0.49
CA ALA A 112 -0.38 -8.97 -1.75
C ALA A 112 -1.90 -8.69 -1.84
N GLY A 113 -2.31 -7.49 -1.41
CA GLY A 113 -3.63 -6.93 -1.67
C GLY A 113 -3.74 -6.39 -3.11
N VAL A 114 -4.78 -5.63 -3.42
CA VAL A 114 -5.01 -5.09 -4.77
C VAL A 114 -3.80 -4.30 -5.28
N ALA A 115 -3.25 -3.38 -4.46
CA ALA A 115 -2.06 -2.60 -4.82
C ALA A 115 -0.83 -3.50 -5.02
N GLY A 116 -0.60 -4.45 -4.09
CA GLY A 116 0.53 -5.37 -4.16
C GLY A 116 0.49 -6.29 -5.38
N LEU A 117 -0.66 -6.88 -5.70
CA LEU A 117 -0.83 -7.72 -6.88
C LEU A 117 -0.60 -6.93 -8.17
N GLN A 118 -1.09 -5.68 -8.23
CA GLN A 118 -0.81 -4.82 -9.38
C GLN A 118 0.66 -4.44 -9.47
N ALA A 119 1.33 -4.16 -8.34
CA ALA A 119 2.77 -3.91 -8.33
C ALA A 119 3.55 -5.12 -8.84
N ILE A 120 3.20 -6.34 -8.40
CA ILE A 120 3.79 -7.59 -8.89
C ILE A 120 3.62 -7.72 -10.41
N ALA A 121 2.40 -7.56 -10.90
CA ALA A 121 2.10 -7.67 -12.32
C ALA A 121 2.87 -6.64 -13.16
N THR A 122 2.96 -5.40 -12.68
CA THR A 122 3.67 -4.31 -13.36
C THR A 122 5.17 -4.56 -13.39
N ALA A 123 5.78 -4.88 -12.24
CA ALA A 123 7.22 -5.15 -12.14
C ALA A 123 7.63 -6.37 -12.99
N LYS A 124 6.80 -7.41 -13.02
CA LYS A 124 7.02 -8.59 -13.88
C LYS A 124 7.00 -8.23 -15.37
N ARG A 125 6.02 -7.42 -15.80
CA ARG A 125 5.95 -6.95 -17.21
C ARG A 125 7.16 -6.12 -17.62
N LEU A 126 7.77 -5.40 -16.66
CA LEU A 126 8.99 -4.63 -16.89
C LEU A 126 10.27 -5.47 -16.78
N GLY A 127 10.15 -6.78 -16.59
CA GLY A 127 11.26 -7.72 -16.62
C GLY A 127 11.98 -7.93 -15.30
N ALA A 128 11.43 -7.46 -14.18
CA ALA A 128 11.99 -7.68 -12.85
C ALA A 128 11.82 -9.14 -12.38
N ILE A 129 12.71 -9.58 -11.50
CA ILE A 129 12.53 -10.79 -10.68
C ILE A 129 11.75 -10.40 -9.44
N VAL A 130 10.49 -10.83 -9.34
CA VAL A 130 9.59 -10.40 -8.27
C VAL A 130 9.39 -11.50 -7.25
N SER A 131 9.57 -11.13 -5.98
CA SER A 131 9.14 -11.91 -4.82
C SER A 131 8.11 -11.12 -4.03
N ALA A 132 7.18 -11.80 -3.38
CA ALA A 132 6.17 -11.16 -2.56
C ALA A 132 5.88 -11.95 -1.30
N THR A 133 5.41 -11.27 -0.26
CA THR A 133 4.95 -11.89 0.99
C THR A 133 3.63 -11.27 1.43
N ASP A 134 2.79 -12.10 2.02
CA ASP A 134 1.54 -11.69 2.68
C ASP A 134 1.32 -12.64 3.87
N VAL A 135 0.62 -12.18 4.89
CA VAL A 135 0.23 -13.02 6.04
C VAL A 135 -0.89 -14.00 5.70
N ARG A 136 -1.60 -13.76 4.61
CA ARG A 136 -2.67 -14.60 4.10
C ARG A 136 -2.10 -15.62 3.11
N LEU A 137 -2.15 -16.89 3.42
CA LEU A 137 -1.70 -17.95 2.51
C LEU A 137 -2.52 -18.02 1.22
N THR A 138 -3.77 -17.58 1.24
CA THR A 138 -4.64 -17.48 0.06
C THR A 138 -4.07 -16.54 -1.01
N ALA A 139 -3.22 -15.58 -0.64
CA ALA A 139 -2.54 -14.71 -1.58
C ALA A 139 -1.44 -15.43 -2.41
N LYS A 140 -0.97 -16.60 -1.97
CA LYS A 140 0.11 -17.36 -2.64
C LYS A 140 -0.24 -17.67 -4.09
N GLU A 141 -1.40 -18.28 -4.32
CA GLU A 141 -1.85 -18.64 -5.67
C GLU A 141 -1.95 -17.41 -6.59
N GLN A 142 -2.45 -16.29 -6.05
CA GLN A 142 -2.57 -15.04 -6.81
C GLN A 142 -1.20 -14.48 -7.20
N VAL A 143 -0.22 -14.49 -6.29
CA VAL A 143 1.15 -14.06 -6.55
C VAL A 143 1.83 -14.94 -7.59
N GLU A 144 1.70 -16.26 -7.45
CA GLU A 144 2.32 -17.23 -8.35
C GLU A 144 1.69 -17.19 -9.75
N SER A 145 0.38 -16.95 -9.86
CA SER A 145 -0.32 -16.78 -11.13
C SER A 145 0.17 -15.55 -11.93
N LEU A 146 0.66 -14.51 -11.23
CA LEU A 146 1.30 -13.34 -11.84
C LEU A 146 2.78 -13.55 -12.15
N GLY A 147 3.33 -14.75 -11.88
CA GLY A 147 4.73 -15.09 -12.11
C GLY A 147 5.67 -14.55 -11.03
N GLY A 148 5.17 -14.13 -9.88
CA GLY A 148 5.95 -13.78 -8.69
C GLY A 148 6.28 -15.02 -7.86
N LYS A 149 7.34 -14.95 -7.05
CA LYS A 149 7.66 -15.97 -6.05
C LYS A 149 7.05 -15.59 -4.71
N PHE A 150 6.17 -16.43 -4.16
CA PHE A 150 5.64 -16.20 -2.83
C PHE A 150 6.65 -16.63 -1.76
N LEU A 151 6.95 -15.73 -0.82
CA LEU A 151 7.82 -15.99 0.32
C LEU A 151 6.94 -16.30 1.54
N THR A 152 7.15 -17.45 2.14
CA THR A 152 6.42 -17.90 3.33
C THR A 152 7.36 -18.62 4.28
N VAL A 153 6.99 -18.66 5.55
CA VAL A 153 7.69 -19.39 6.59
C VAL A 153 7.15 -20.81 6.62
N GLU A 154 8.03 -21.81 6.76
CA GLU A 154 7.60 -23.20 6.93
C GLU A 154 6.73 -23.35 8.19
N GLY A 155 5.60 -24.06 8.05
CA GLY A 155 4.62 -24.22 9.13
C GLY A 155 3.72 -22.99 9.34
N SER A 156 3.66 -22.07 8.37
CA SER A 156 2.78 -20.91 8.47
C SER A 156 1.32 -21.31 8.49
N GLU A 157 0.60 -20.86 9.53
CA GLU A 157 -0.86 -20.95 9.60
C GLU A 157 -1.50 -19.86 8.74
N ASN A 158 -2.69 -20.14 8.22
CA ASN A 158 -3.47 -19.11 7.53
C ASN A 158 -4.00 -18.08 8.55
N LEU A 159 -3.42 -16.90 8.52
CA LEU A 159 -3.78 -15.79 9.41
C LEU A 159 -4.89 -14.90 8.81
N GLU A 160 -5.76 -15.47 7.99
CA GLU A 160 -6.87 -14.74 7.39
C GLU A 160 -8.09 -14.68 8.33
N THR A 161 -8.72 -13.51 8.43
CA THR A 161 -10.03 -13.34 9.06
C THR A 161 -11.15 -13.60 8.06
N LYS A 162 -12.39 -13.84 8.53
CA LYS A 162 -13.58 -13.98 7.66
C LYS A 162 -13.79 -12.76 6.74
N GLY A 163 -13.23 -11.61 7.04
CA GLY A 163 -13.26 -10.40 6.22
C GLY A 163 -12.09 -10.23 5.25
N GLY A 164 -11.20 -11.23 5.10
CA GLY A 164 -10.03 -11.17 4.20
C GLY A 164 -8.87 -10.33 4.73
N TYR A 165 -8.82 -10.04 6.04
CA TYR A 165 -7.74 -9.32 6.70
C TYR A 165 -6.88 -10.23 7.56
N ALA A 166 -5.65 -9.79 7.89
CA ALA A 166 -4.73 -10.54 8.73
C ALA A 166 -5.17 -10.62 10.20
N LYS A 167 -4.99 -11.78 10.82
CA LYS A 167 -5.04 -11.97 12.28
C LYS A 167 -3.67 -11.64 12.89
N GLU A 168 -3.63 -11.50 14.21
CA GLU A 168 -2.36 -11.46 14.94
C GLU A 168 -1.63 -12.80 14.88
N ALA A 169 -0.33 -12.73 14.56
CA ALA A 169 0.56 -13.87 14.46
C ALA A 169 1.22 -14.19 15.82
N SER A 170 1.59 -15.45 16.05
CA SER A 170 2.38 -15.87 17.20
C SER A 170 3.78 -15.22 17.17
N GLU A 171 4.43 -15.08 18.33
CA GLU A 171 5.76 -14.47 18.42
C GLU A 171 6.82 -15.28 17.65
N ASP A 172 6.73 -16.62 17.66
CA ASP A 172 7.64 -17.47 16.89
C ASP A 172 7.47 -17.29 15.37
N PHE A 173 6.23 -17.13 14.92
CA PHE A 173 5.94 -16.83 13.53
C PHE A 173 6.51 -15.46 13.14
N LYS A 174 6.32 -14.44 13.98
CA LYS A 174 6.87 -13.10 13.75
C LYS A 174 8.39 -13.12 13.63
N LYS A 175 9.10 -13.88 14.48
CA LYS A 175 10.56 -14.03 14.41
C LYS A 175 11.01 -14.66 13.10
N LYS A 176 10.45 -15.82 12.74
CA LYS A 176 10.78 -16.51 11.49
C LYS A 176 10.44 -15.65 10.26
N GLN A 177 9.34 -14.94 10.31
CA GLN A 177 8.96 -13.99 9.25
C GLN A 177 9.95 -12.84 9.14
N ALA A 178 10.41 -12.29 10.26
CA ALA A 178 11.42 -11.23 10.28
C ALA A 178 12.75 -11.70 9.69
N GLU A 179 13.22 -12.90 10.02
CA GLU A 179 14.44 -13.49 9.44
C GLU A 179 14.31 -13.71 7.92
N MET A 180 13.19 -14.26 7.48
CA MET A 180 12.89 -14.45 6.06
C MET A 180 12.89 -13.10 5.32
N LEU A 181 12.25 -12.08 5.89
CA LEU A 181 12.17 -10.74 5.31
C LEU A 181 13.54 -10.05 5.29
N GLU A 182 14.34 -10.18 6.36
CA GLU A 182 15.71 -9.64 6.41
C GLU A 182 16.58 -10.21 5.28
N ASN A 183 16.52 -11.53 5.07
CA ASN A 183 17.23 -12.18 3.97
C ASN A 183 16.70 -11.77 2.59
N ALA A 184 15.38 -11.57 2.44
CA ALA A 184 14.80 -11.10 1.19
C ALA A 184 15.15 -9.64 0.91
N ALA A 185 15.05 -8.76 1.90
CA ALA A 185 15.38 -7.34 1.80
C ALA A 185 16.83 -7.11 1.40
N SER A 186 17.79 -7.80 2.05
CA SER A 186 19.22 -7.67 1.73
C SER A 186 19.59 -8.04 0.29
N LYS A 187 18.75 -8.85 -0.38
CA LYS A 187 18.95 -9.26 -1.78
C LYS A 187 18.18 -8.42 -2.77
N SER A 188 17.24 -7.61 -2.30
CA SER A 188 16.35 -6.80 -3.13
C SER A 188 17.02 -5.51 -3.57
N ASP A 189 16.65 -5.07 -4.77
CA ASP A 189 17.04 -3.78 -5.33
C ASP A 189 15.92 -2.75 -5.11
N ILE A 190 14.66 -3.21 -5.09
CA ILE A 190 13.47 -2.39 -4.84
C ILE A 190 12.56 -3.13 -3.86
N ILE A 191 12.05 -2.43 -2.85
CA ILE A 191 11.00 -2.93 -1.95
C ILE A 191 9.77 -2.04 -2.11
N ILE A 192 8.60 -2.65 -2.35
CA ILE A 192 7.32 -1.95 -2.42
C ILE A 192 6.45 -2.43 -1.27
N CYS A 193 6.11 -1.53 -0.36
CA CYS A 193 5.28 -1.81 0.80
C CYS A 193 3.84 -1.39 0.55
N THR A 194 2.90 -2.32 0.74
CA THR A 194 1.47 -2.11 0.50
C THR A 194 0.58 -2.67 1.61
N ALA A 195 1.17 -3.05 2.75
CA ALA A 195 0.43 -3.70 3.83
C ALA A 195 -0.36 -2.68 4.66
N LEU A 196 -1.66 -2.65 4.45
CA LEU A 196 -2.59 -1.77 5.16
C LEU A 196 -3.66 -2.60 5.88
N ILE A 197 -4.00 -2.16 7.10
CA ILE A 197 -5.11 -2.70 7.87
C ILE A 197 -6.14 -1.57 8.02
N PRO A 198 -7.33 -1.68 7.42
CA PRO A 198 -8.34 -0.62 7.50
C PRO A 198 -8.66 -0.24 8.95
N GLY A 199 -8.67 1.07 9.23
CA GLY A 199 -9.00 1.62 10.54
C GLY A 199 -7.93 1.44 11.62
N ARG A 200 -6.72 0.95 11.27
CA ARG A 200 -5.59 0.81 12.19
C ARG A 200 -4.31 1.41 11.59
N PRO A 201 -3.34 1.80 12.41
CA PRO A 201 -2.01 2.16 11.92
C PRO A 201 -1.40 1.01 11.10
N ALA A 202 -0.63 1.36 10.08
CA ALA A 202 0.08 0.38 9.27
C ALA A 202 1.12 -0.38 10.11
N PRO A 203 1.24 -1.71 9.93
CA PRO A 203 2.24 -2.48 10.66
C PRO A 203 3.65 -2.11 10.17
N ARG A 204 4.58 -1.86 11.09
CA ARG A 204 6.00 -1.66 10.78
C ARG A 204 6.65 -3.01 10.49
N ILE A 205 6.93 -3.29 9.23
CA ILE A 205 7.40 -4.60 8.74
C ILE A 205 8.87 -4.56 8.37
N ILE A 206 9.30 -3.52 7.65
CA ILE A 206 10.70 -3.32 7.26
C ILE A 206 11.38 -2.46 8.31
N THR A 207 12.25 -3.09 9.09
CA THR A 207 12.96 -2.46 10.21
C THR A 207 14.21 -1.73 9.76
N GLU A 208 14.74 -0.84 10.60
CA GLU A 208 16.02 -0.16 10.39
C GLU A 208 17.14 -1.16 10.06
N LYS A 209 17.26 -2.22 10.86
CA LYS A 209 18.26 -3.29 10.65
C LYS A 209 18.15 -3.96 9.28
N MET A 210 16.94 -4.13 8.75
CA MET A 210 16.74 -4.67 7.40
C MET A 210 17.17 -3.67 6.34
N ILE A 211 16.87 -2.39 6.55
CA ILE A 211 17.25 -1.29 5.66
C ILE A 211 18.76 -1.17 5.58
N ASP A 212 19.46 -1.20 6.72
CA ASP A 212 20.92 -1.10 6.78
C ASP A 212 21.65 -2.24 6.05
N LYS A 213 20.98 -3.38 5.87
CA LYS A 213 21.50 -4.53 5.13
C LYS A 213 21.20 -4.52 3.63
N MET A 214 20.40 -3.58 3.16
CA MET A 214 20.09 -3.46 1.74
C MET A 214 21.31 -2.99 0.94
N LYS A 215 21.28 -3.27 -0.35
CA LYS A 215 22.35 -2.83 -1.25
C LYS A 215 22.33 -1.31 -1.42
N SER A 216 23.51 -0.73 -1.58
CA SER A 216 23.61 0.69 -1.94
C SER A 216 22.87 1.02 -3.23
N GLY A 217 22.08 2.08 -3.21
CA GLY A 217 21.22 2.52 -4.31
C GLY A 217 19.94 1.70 -4.46
N SER A 218 19.54 0.91 -3.46
CA SER A 218 18.23 0.28 -3.39
C SER A 218 17.14 1.31 -3.07
N ILE A 219 15.91 1.00 -3.46
CA ILE A 219 14.73 1.86 -3.29
C ILE A 219 13.73 1.16 -2.38
N ILE A 220 13.13 1.92 -1.47
CA ILE A 220 11.94 1.52 -0.72
C ILE A 220 10.82 2.48 -1.07
N PHE A 221 9.68 1.93 -1.49
CA PHE A 221 8.47 2.69 -1.79
C PHE A 221 7.35 2.24 -0.86
N ASP A 222 6.87 3.15 -0.01
CA ASP A 222 5.90 2.82 1.04
C ASP A 222 4.54 3.48 0.79
N LEU A 223 3.58 2.70 0.28
CA LEU A 223 2.19 3.15 0.09
C LEU A 223 1.41 3.30 1.40
N ALA A 224 1.94 2.79 2.51
CA ALA A 224 1.28 2.82 3.81
C ALA A 224 1.68 4.02 4.67
N VAL A 225 2.56 4.89 4.19
CA VAL A 225 3.18 5.97 4.96
C VAL A 225 2.18 6.91 5.63
N ALA A 226 1.10 7.29 4.94
CA ALA A 226 0.04 8.15 5.51
C ALA A 226 -0.67 7.54 6.73
N GLN A 227 -0.51 6.22 6.96
CA GLN A 227 -1.07 5.48 8.09
C GLN A 227 0.02 4.98 9.05
N GLY A 228 1.20 5.59 9.03
CA GLY A 228 2.33 5.28 9.90
C GLY A 228 3.48 4.52 9.23
N GLY A 229 3.29 4.04 8.01
CA GLY A 229 4.32 3.39 7.19
C GLY A 229 4.63 1.94 7.56
N ASN A 230 4.96 1.15 6.54
CA ASN A 230 5.46 -0.23 6.72
C ASN A 230 6.97 -0.28 6.89
N ALA A 231 7.71 0.70 6.41
CA ALA A 231 9.16 0.77 6.52
C ALA A 231 9.60 1.80 7.57
N ALA A 232 10.70 1.50 8.26
CA ALA A 232 11.38 2.49 9.09
C ALA A 232 11.87 3.64 8.20
N TYR A 233 11.94 4.84 8.77
CA TYR A 233 12.37 6.07 8.10
C TYR A 233 11.44 6.61 7.00
N SER A 234 10.30 5.98 6.72
CA SER A 234 9.32 6.50 5.78
C SER A 234 8.71 7.81 6.27
N GLU A 235 8.71 8.87 5.43
CA GLU A 235 8.11 10.16 5.71
C GLU A 235 7.09 10.52 4.62
N VAL A 236 5.95 11.09 5.02
CA VAL A 236 4.88 11.46 4.09
C VAL A 236 5.35 12.56 3.14
N ASP A 237 5.09 12.39 1.85
CA ASP A 237 5.39 13.35 0.77
C ASP A 237 6.87 13.75 0.64
N LYS A 238 7.78 12.90 1.12
CA LYS A 238 9.21 13.16 1.02
C LYS A 238 9.97 11.97 0.45
N ALA A 239 10.93 12.29 -0.41
CA ALA A 239 12.03 11.38 -0.73
C ALA A 239 13.11 11.54 0.34
N VAL A 240 13.41 10.47 1.04
CA VAL A 240 14.44 10.45 2.09
C VAL A 240 15.65 9.69 1.57
N SER A 241 16.82 10.30 1.61
CA SER A 241 18.09 9.64 1.27
C SER A 241 18.88 9.34 2.52
N TYR A 242 19.21 8.08 2.72
CA TYR A 242 20.19 7.64 3.72
C TYR A 242 21.54 7.43 3.04
N THR A 243 22.60 7.35 3.80
CA THR A 243 24.00 7.28 3.29
C THR A 243 24.21 6.21 2.21
N HIS A 244 23.33 5.22 2.11
CA HIS A 244 23.41 4.13 1.14
C HIS A 244 22.08 3.80 0.43
N LEU A 245 20.96 4.47 0.77
CA LEU A 245 19.64 4.22 0.19
C LEU A 245 18.98 5.52 -0.26
N ARG A 246 18.19 5.45 -1.33
CA ARG A 246 17.15 6.43 -1.65
C ARG A 246 15.79 5.82 -1.34
N ALA A 247 15.07 6.42 -0.40
CA ALA A 247 13.67 6.10 -0.15
C ALA A 247 12.81 7.18 -0.79
N HIS A 248 11.87 6.76 -1.63
CA HIS A 248 10.89 7.65 -2.24
C HIS A 248 9.49 7.31 -1.78
N GLU A 249 8.73 8.34 -1.53
CA GLU A 249 7.33 8.25 -1.22
C GLU A 249 6.51 9.09 -2.18
N THR A 250 5.39 8.52 -2.61
CA THR A 250 4.44 9.25 -3.45
C THR A 250 3.65 10.24 -2.62
N LYS A 251 3.45 11.41 -3.20
CA LYS A 251 2.28 12.22 -2.86
C LYS A 251 1.04 11.35 -3.07
N ALA A 252 0.44 10.90 -1.98
CA ALA A 252 -0.88 10.29 -2.01
C ALA A 252 -1.94 11.37 -2.26
N ASN A 253 -1.88 12.00 -3.43
CA ASN A 253 -2.91 12.87 -3.98
C ASN A 253 -3.33 12.29 -5.32
N LEU A 254 -4.05 11.18 -5.25
CA LEU A 254 -5.00 10.75 -6.26
C LEU A 254 -6.38 10.87 -5.70
#